data_365e7052c146b088073a185a9caa96c9
#
_entry.id   365e7052c146b088073a185a9caa96c9
#
_cell.length_a   1.000
_cell.length_b   1.000
_cell.length_c   1.000
_cell.angle_alpha   90.00
_cell.angle_beta   90.00
_cell.angle_gamma   90.00
#
_symmetry.space_group_name_H-M   'P 1'
#
loop_
_entity.id
_entity.type
_entity.pdbx_description
1 polymer ?
#
loop_
_entity_poly.entity_id
_entity_poly.type
_entity_poly.pdbx_seq_one_letter_code
_entity_poly.pdbx_strand_id
1 'polypeptide(L)'
;MNIIMEYGSCYDELEKEKWDFAFIGIGSEQRDITAIEALNGSVSNISSILYQPNDCALLVNEKFDVGVDDVEAYLENLGISENSKIILECTSLGFAEILVLMQALKNLNCKGVDALYLAPGHYARQHPDIY
;
A
#
# COMPACT_ATOMS: atom_id res chain seq x y z
N MET A 1 11.72 -7.49 -2.74
CA MET A 1 10.92 -6.26 -2.53
C MET A 1 11.83 -5.06 -2.40
N ASN A 2 11.54 -4.03 -3.16
CA ASN A 2 12.26 -2.76 -3.04
C ASN A 2 11.52 -1.85 -2.07
N ILE A 3 12.27 -1.08 -1.31
CA ILE A 3 11.70 -0.12 -0.38
C ILE A 3 11.98 1.28 -0.91
N ILE A 4 10.91 2.05 -1.10
CA ILE A 4 11.00 3.41 -1.60
C ILE A 4 10.63 4.35 -0.47
N MET A 5 11.50 5.31 -0.19
CA MET A 5 11.24 6.32 0.84
C MET A 5 11.19 7.69 0.20
N GLU A 6 10.08 8.38 0.44
CA GLU A 6 9.87 9.72 -0.07
C GLU A 6 9.70 10.71 1.08
N TYR A 7 10.22 11.91 0.90
CA TYR A 7 10.23 12.92 1.94
C TYR A 7 9.53 14.20 1.49
N GLY A 8 8.56 14.64 2.27
CA GLY A 8 7.87 15.89 2.03
C GLY A 8 7.17 15.93 0.70
N SER A 9 7.46 16.96 -0.09
CA SER A 9 6.84 17.16 -1.40
C SER A 9 7.68 16.61 -2.55
N CYS A 10 8.76 15.90 -2.24
CA CYS A 10 9.67 15.40 -3.28
C CYS A 10 9.28 13.99 -3.69
N TYR A 11 8.50 13.88 -4.74
CA TYR A 11 8.01 12.59 -5.25
C TYR A 11 8.64 12.22 -6.60
N ASP A 12 9.85 12.69 -6.85
CA ASP A 12 10.52 12.48 -8.13
C ASP A 12 10.69 11.00 -8.48
N GLU A 13 10.98 10.18 -7.48
CA GLU A 13 11.15 8.76 -7.73
C GLU A 13 9.84 8.08 -8.10
N LEU A 14 8.74 8.50 -7.48
CA LEU A 14 7.42 7.97 -7.80
C LEU A 14 6.98 8.35 -9.20
N GLU A 15 7.33 9.54 -9.65
CA GLU A 15 6.95 10.01 -10.97
C GLU A 15 7.62 9.22 -12.09
N LYS A 16 8.79 8.64 -11.81
CA LYS A 16 9.54 7.87 -12.79
C LYS A 16 9.08 6.43 -12.91
N GLU A 17 8.37 5.94 -11.91
CA GLU A 17 7.93 4.56 -11.84
C GLU A 17 6.46 4.43 -12.17
N LYS A 18 6.08 3.25 -12.61
CA LYS A 18 4.68 2.92 -12.90
C LYS A 18 4.35 1.60 -12.24
N TRP A 19 3.21 1.54 -11.58
CA TRP A 19 2.71 0.33 -10.97
C TRP A 19 1.32 0.02 -11.49
N ASP A 20 0.98 -1.26 -11.52
CA ASP A 20 -0.34 -1.69 -11.94
C ASP A 20 -1.36 -1.52 -10.81
N PHE A 21 -0.96 -1.79 -9.58
CA PHE A 21 -1.83 -1.74 -8.42
C PHE A 21 -1.11 -1.10 -7.24
N ALA A 22 -1.86 -0.35 -6.45
CA ALA A 22 -1.38 0.19 -5.19
C ALA A 22 -2.36 -0.16 -4.09
N PHE A 23 -1.84 -0.48 -2.92
CA PHE A 23 -2.65 -0.71 -1.73
C PHE A 23 -2.23 0.28 -0.66
N ILE A 24 -3.21 1.01 -0.14
CA ILE A 24 -3.01 2.01 0.91
C ILE A 24 -3.86 1.64 2.11
N GLY A 25 -3.49 2.15 3.26
CA GLY A 25 -4.28 1.96 4.47
C GLY A 25 -5.27 3.10 4.67
N ILE A 26 -6.16 2.91 5.64
CA ILE A 26 -7.06 3.95 6.10
C ILE A 26 -6.45 4.47 7.40
N GLY A 27 -5.87 5.65 7.36
CA GLY A 27 -5.18 6.20 8.51
C GLY A 27 -5.56 7.63 8.77
N SER A 28 -4.58 8.46 9.13
CA SER A 28 -4.87 9.87 9.32
C SER A 28 -5.20 10.49 7.97
N GLU A 29 -6.22 11.30 7.96
CA GLU A 29 -6.78 11.86 6.74
C GLU A 29 -5.75 12.52 5.84
N GLN A 30 -4.84 13.29 6.42
CA GLN A 30 -3.83 13.99 5.65
C GLN A 30 -2.85 13.05 4.96
N ARG A 31 -2.48 11.96 5.63
CA ARG A 31 -1.58 10.97 5.05
C ARG A 31 -2.22 10.22 3.90
N ASP A 32 -3.50 9.89 4.05
CA ASP A 32 -4.24 9.20 3.00
C ASP A 32 -4.33 10.05 1.75
N ILE A 33 -4.64 11.34 1.91
CA ILE A 33 -4.70 12.27 0.78
C ILE A 33 -3.34 12.40 0.11
N THR A 34 -2.29 12.53 0.90
CA THR A 34 -0.93 12.65 0.38
C THR A 34 -0.52 11.40 -0.38
N ALA A 35 -0.83 10.24 0.17
CA ALA A 35 -0.51 8.98 -0.49
C ALA A 35 -1.25 8.86 -1.83
N ILE A 36 -2.53 9.16 -1.84
CA ILE A 36 -3.33 9.10 -3.05
C ILE A 36 -2.80 10.07 -4.10
N GLU A 37 -2.48 11.29 -3.71
CA GLU A 37 -1.93 12.28 -4.63
C GLU A 37 -0.59 11.85 -5.19
N ALA A 38 0.27 11.32 -4.32
CA ALA A 38 1.60 10.87 -4.72
C ALA A 38 1.54 9.72 -5.72
N LEU A 39 0.59 8.82 -5.56
CA LEU A 39 0.48 7.63 -6.39
C LEU A 39 -0.41 7.82 -7.62
N ASN A 40 -1.26 8.83 -7.61
CA ASN A 40 -2.31 8.98 -8.60
C ASN A 40 -1.82 9.04 -10.04
N GLY A 41 -0.64 9.61 -10.27
CA GLY A 41 -0.05 9.69 -11.60
C GLY A 41 0.78 8.47 -12.00
N SER A 42 1.01 7.55 -11.08
CA SER A 42 1.93 6.42 -11.27
C SER A 42 1.27 5.05 -11.19
N VAL A 43 -0.01 5.00 -10.83
CA VAL A 43 -0.72 3.74 -10.60
C VAL A 43 -2.06 3.75 -11.29
N SER A 44 -2.40 2.63 -11.92
CA SER A 44 -3.69 2.47 -12.61
C SER A 44 -4.83 2.19 -11.65
N ASN A 45 -4.58 1.45 -10.59
CA ASN A 45 -5.61 1.04 -9.62
C ASN A 45 -5.10 1.22 -8.20
N ILE A 46 -5.82 2.01 -7.41
CA ILE A 46 -5.49 2.23 -6.00
C ILE A 46 -6.65 1.68 -5.16
N SER A 47 -6.31 0.82 -4.20
CA SER A 47 -7.30 0.24 -3.29
C SER A 47 -6.90 0.52 -1.85
N SER A 48 -7.87 0.88 -1.01
CA SER A 48 -7.64 1.01 0.42
C SER A 48 -7.97 -0.30 1.12
N ILE A 49 -7.19 -0.62 2.13
CA ILE A 49 -7.28 -1.89 2.86
C ILE A 49 -7.27 -1.62 4.34
N LEU A 50 -8.22 -2.21 5.07
CA LEU A 50 -8.27 -2.14 6.52
C LEU A 50 -8.60 -3.51 7.09
N TYR A 51 -7.74 -4.01 7.98
CA TYR A 51 -7.98 -5.29 8.63
C TYR A 51 -9.08 -5.17 9.68
N GLN A 52 -10.02 -6.11 9.63
CA GLN A 52 -11.13 -6.19 10.59
C GLN A 52 -10.95 -7.44 11.44
N PRO A 53 -10.40 -7.30 12.67
CA PRO A 53 -10.05 -8.48 13.48
C PRO A 53 -11.28 -9.33 13.85
N ASN A 54 -12.42 -8.70 14.07
CA ASN A 54 -13.62 -9.46 14.46
C ASN A 54 -14.15 -10.36 13.36
N ASP A 55 -13.86 -10.01 12.12
CA ASP A 55 -14.35 -10.74 10.94
C ASP A 55 -13.26 -11.54 10.26
N CYS A 56 -12.03 -11.43 10.72
CA CYS A 56 -10.86 -12.01 10.05
C CYS A 56 -10.87 -11.69 8.55
N ALA A 57 -11.05 -10.43 8.22
CA ALA A 57 -11.23 -9.98 6.85
C ALA A 57 -10.55 -8.64 6.60
N LEU A 58 -10.31 -8.34 5.33
CA LEU A 58 -9.87 -7.03 4.90
C LEU A 58 -11.06 -6.27 4.34
N LEU A 59 -11.30 -5.08 4.85
CA LEU A 59 -12.27 -4.16 4.26
C LEU A 59 -11.61 -3.45 3.09
N VAL A 60 -12.17 -3.64 1.90
CA VAL A 60 -11.59 -3.10 0.67
C VAL A 60 -12.40 -1.90 0.20
N ASN A 61 -11.69 -0.78 0.02
CA ASN A 61 -12.27 0.48 -0.45
C ASN A 61 -13.46 0.95 0.39
N GLU A 62 -13.48 0.56 1.68
CA GLU A 62 -14.56 0.88 2.61
C GLU A 62 -15.93 0.37 2.15
N LYS A 63 -15.95 -0.61 1.25
CA LYS A 63 -17.19 -1.07 0.63
C LYS A 63 -17.54 -2.53 0.91
N PHE A 64 -16.54 -3.41 0.95
CA PHE A 64 -16.82 -4.84 1.12
C PHE A 64 -15.66 -5.54 1.82
N ASP A 65 -15.99 -6.65 2.46
CA ASP A 65 -15.00 -7.47 3.18
C ASP A 65 -14.54 -8.62 2.32
N VAL A 66 -13.23 -8.89 2.39
CA VAL A 66 -12.63 -10.09 1.79
C VAL A 66 -12.01 -10.88 2.92
N GLY A 67 -12.46 -12.10 3.16
CA GLY A 67 -11.91 -12.95 4.19
C GLY A 67 -10.42 -13.17 3.97
N VAL A 68 -9.67 -13.28 5.08
CA VAL A 68 -8.21 -13.43 4.99
C VAL A 68 -7.84 -14.61 4.10
N ASP A 69 -8.62 -15.70 4.17
CA ASP A 69 -8.37 -16.90 3.36
C ASP A 69 -8.72 -16.70 1.88
N ASP A 70 -9.47 -15.66 1.56
CA ASP A 70 -9.94 -15.39 0.20
C ASP A 70 -9.15 -14.27 -0.49
N VAL A 71 -8.19 -13.66 0.19
CA VAL A 71 -7.45 -12.52 -0.34
C VAL A 71 -6.66 -12.92 -1.60
N GLU A 72 -6.04 -14.09 -1.58
CA GLU A 72 -5.28 -14.54 -2.75
C GLU A 72 -6.17 -14.62 -3.98
N ALA A 73 -7.34 -15.25 -3.86
CA ALA A 73 -8.28 -15.36 -4.96
C ALA A 73 -8.81 -13.99 -5.39
N TYR A 74 -9.06 -13.12 -4.43
CA TYR A 74 -9.50 -11.77 -4.72
C TYR A 74 -8.47 -11.00 -5.55
N LEU A 75 -7.20 -11.04 -5.15
CA LEU A 75 -6.13 -10.38 -5.89
C LEU A 75 -5.97 -10.95 -7.29
N GLU A 76 -6.07 -12.27 -7.41
CA GLU A 76 -6.01 -12.91 -8.71
C GLU A 76 -7.15 -12.44 -9.61
N ASN A 77 -8.35 -12.29 -9.06
CA ASN A 77 -9.50 -11.79 -9.81
C ASN A 77 -9.37 -10.33 -10.22
N LEU A 78 -8.55 -9.55 -9.50
CA LEU A 78 -8.25 -8.18 -9.91
C LEU A 78 -7.33 -8.12 -11.13
N GLY A 79 -6.71 -9.25 -11.49
CA GLY A 79 -5.76 -9.29 -12.57
C GLY A 79 -4.30 -9.32 -12.12
N ILE A 80 -4.07 -9.45 -10.82
CA ILE A 80 -2.70 -9.53 -10.31
C ILE A 80 -2.10 -10.88 -10.65
N SER A 81 -0.91 -10.87 -11.21
CA SER A 81 -0.18 -12.07 -11.61
C SER A 81 1.28 -11.92 -11.24
N GLU A 82 2.09 -12.91 -11.60
CA GLU A 82 3.52 -12.87 -11.32
C GLU A 82 4.23 -11.70 -12.00
N ASN A 83 3.66 -11.15 -13.06
CA ASN A 83 4.25 -10.05 -13.81
C ASN A 83 3.73 -8.67 -13.40
N SER A 84 2.79 -8.62 -12.47
CA SER A 84 2.23 -7.35 -12.02
C SER A 84 3.23 -6.56 -11.18
N LYS A 85 3.15 -5.24 -11.29
CA LYS A 85 3.94 -4.33 -10.45
C LYS A 85 3.01 -3.75 -9.39
N ILE A 86 3.36 -3.98 -8.14
CA ILE A 86 2.52 -3.64 -6.99
C ILE A 86 3.30 -2.69 -6.08
N ILE A 87 2.63 -1.67 -5.57
CA ILE A 87 3.22 -0.83 -4.53
C ILE A 87 2.33 -0.84 -3.29
N LEU A 88 2.95 -1.06 -2.15
CA LEU A 88 2.29 -1.02 -0.85
C LEU A 88 2.70 0.27 -0.14
N GLU A 89 1.72 1.11 0.16
CA GLU A 89 1.99 2.34 0.90
C GLU A 89 2.00 1.99 2.39
N CYS A 90 3.19 1.75 2.93
CA CYS A 90 3.38 1.19 4.25
C CYS A 90 3.27 2.21 5.38
N THR A 91 3.18 3.50 5.06
CA THR A 91 2.97 4.53 6.08
C THR A 91 1.56 4.44 6.64
N SER A 92 0.58 4.16 5.79
CA SER A 92 -0.82 4.06 6.20
C SER A 92 -1.29 2.63 6.44
N LEU A 93 -0.69 1.65 5.76
CA LEU A 93 -1.04 0.24 6.00
C LEU A 93 -0.51 -0.20 7.35
N GLY A 94 -1.35 -0.91 8.12
CA GLY A 94 -0.93 -1.50 9.36
C GLY A 94 -0.19 -2.81 9.15
N PHE A 95 0.38 -3.33 10.23
CA PHE A 95 1.15 -4.57 10.18
C PHE A 95 0.32 -5.74 9.67
N ALA A 96 -0.93 -5.87 10.15
CA ALA A 96 -1.79 -6.98 9.74
C ALA A 96 -2.11 -6.92 8.24
N GLU A 97 -2.41 -5.74 7.73
CA GLU A 97 -2.70 -5.56 6.31
C GLU A 97 -1.49 -5.94 5.45
N ILE A 98 -0.31 -5.48 5.86
CA ILE A 98 0.92 -5.79 5.13
C ILE A 98 1.17 -7.30 5.12
N LEU A 99 1.04 -7.96 6.26
CA LEU A 99 1.25 -9.41 6.35
C LEU A 99 0.31 -10.18 5.43
N VAL A 100 -0.97 -9.86 5.47
CA VAL A 100 -1.97 -10.57 4.66
C VAL A 100 -1.70 -10.34 3.19
N LEU A 101 -1.46 -9.11 2.79
CA LEU A 101 -1.19 -8.79 1.39
C LEU A 101 0.10 -9.45 0.90
N MET A 102 1.17 -9.39 1.70
CA MET A 102 2.45 -9.99 1.31
C MET A 102 2.34 -11.50 1.16
N GLN A 103 1.63 -12.16 2.06
CA GLN A 103 1.45 -13.61 1.97
C GLN A 103 0.69 -13.98 0.69
N ALA A 104 -0.38 -13.25 0.39
CA ALA A 104 -1.16 -13.50 -0.81
C ALA A 104 -0.34 -13.23 -2.08
N LEU A 105 0.40 -12.13 -2.11
CA LEU A 105 1.24 -11.80 -3.26
C LEU A 105 2.35 -12.81 -3.47
N LYS A 106 2.93 -13.31 -2.38
CA LYS A 106 3.93 -14.36 -2.45
C LYS A 106 3.34 -15.63 -3.04
N ASN A 107 2.14 -16.00 -2.61
CA ASN A 107 1.47 -17.20 -3.13
C ASN A 107 1.14 -17.08 -4.62
N LEU A 108 0.94 -15.87 -5.10
CA LEU A 108 0.72 -15.61 -6.52
C LEU A 108 2.02 -15.48 -7.30
N ASN A 109 3.15 -15.68 -6.65
CA ASN A 109 4.49 -15.54 -7.24
C ASN A 109 4.76 -14.15 -7.81
N CYS A 110 4.13 -13.14 -7.23
CA CYS A 110 4.31 -11.76 -7.66
C CYS A 110 5.64 -11.25 -7.12
N LYS A 111 6.56 -10.90 -8.02
CA LYS A 111 7.91 -10.46 -7.63
C LYS A 111 8.09 -8.95 -7.71
N GLY A 112 7.19 -8.26 -8.38
CA GLY A 112 7.29 -6.82 -8.58
C GLY A 112 6.60 -6.02 -7.46
N VAL A 113 6.90 -6.33 -6.20
CA VAL A 113 6.28 -5.65 -5.06
C VAL A 113 7.27 -4.67 -4.46
N ASP A 114 6.86 -3.41 -4.39
CA ASP A 114 7.65 -2.34 -3.77
C ASP A 114 6.91 -1.82 -2.55
N ALA A 115 7.65 -1.35 -1.56
CA ALA A 115 7.09 -0.72 -0.37
C ALA A 115 7.44 0.76 -0.38
N LEU A 116 6.44 1.59 -0.11
CA LEU A 116 6.60 3.03 -0.06
C LEU A 116 6.40 3.53 1.37
N TYR A 117 7.34 4.32 1.85
CA TYR A 117 7.23 5.01 3.13
C TYR A 117 7.27 6.50 2.87
N LEU A 118 6.21 7.20 3.25
CA LEU A 118 6.12 8.65 3.11
C LEU A 118 6.50 9.29 4.44
N ALA A 119 7.58 10.04 4.44
CA ALA A 119 8.05 10.74 5.63
C ALA A 119 7.95 12.25 5.39
N PRO A 120 7.11 12.96 6.16
CA PRO A 120 7.06 14.42 6.04
C PRO A 120 8.39 15.00 6.50
N GLY A 121 9.03 15.78 5.65
CA GLY A 121 10.34 16.33 5.96
C GLY A 121 10.36 17.21 7.22
N HIS A 122 9.33 18.03 7.39
CA HIS A 122 9.26 18.90 8.56
C HIS A 122 8.99 18.09 9.84
N TYR A 123 8.30 16.98 9.75
CA TYR A 123 8.03 16.11 10.89
C TYR A 123 9.32 15.54 11.46
N ALA A 124 10.18 15.06 10.58
CA ALA A 124 11.47 14.52 10.97
C ALA A 124 12.34 15.57 11.67
N ARG A 125 12.23 16.83 11.26
CA ARG A 125 13.00 17.92 11.88
C ARG A 125 12.43 18.36 13.21
N GLN A 126 11.10 18.26 13.37
CA GLN A 126 10.45 18.68 14.62
C GLN A 126 10.67 17.69 15.75
N HIS A 127 10.86 16.44 15.42
CA HIS A 127 10.95 15.38 16.42
C HIS A 127 12.12 14.44 16.18
N PRO A 128 13.34 14.99 16.07
CA PRO A 128 14.49 14.13 15.76
C PRO A 128 14.81 13.13 16.87
N ASP A 129 14.43 13.43 18.10
CA ASP A 129 14.74 12.58 19.25
C ASP A 129 13.75 11.43 19.43
N ILE A 130 12.69 11.40 18.66
CA ILE A 130 11.68 10.36 18.76
C ILE A 130 12.09 9.12 17.96
N TYR A 131 13.00 9.30 17.05
CA TYR A 131 13.42 8.26 16.13
C TYR A 131 14.70 7.55 16.51
#